data_184b17b771bb9a86c03d22eeba47b733
#
_entry.id   184b17b771bb9a86c03d22eeba47b733
#
_cell.length_a   1.000
_cell.length_b   1.000
_cell.length_c   1.000
_cell.angle_alpha   90.00
_cell.angle_beta   90.00
_cell.angle_gamma   90.00
#
_symmetry.space_group_name_H-M   'P 1'
#
loop_
_entity.id
_entity.type
_entity.pdbx_description
1 polymer ?
#
loop_
_entity_poly.entity_id
_entity_poly.type
_entity_poly.pdbx_seq_one_letter_code
_entity_poly.pdbx_strand_id
1 'polypeptide(L)'
;MIIQPMLAEKAREPFDSPGHLFEVKYDGARCVAYVSDGRVKLLARSGTDHTATFPELQDIHRQLNATEVVLDGELVVEAGDGTHNFQALQSRIHRMKPL
;
A
#
# COMPACT_ATOMS: atom_id res chain seq x y z
N MET A 1 -11.80 -2.33 13.66
CA MET A 1 -12.27 -1.06 13.06
C MET A 1 -11.73 -0.96 11.64
N ILE A 2 -12.60 -0.67 10.69
CA ILE A 2 -12.22 -0.51 9.30
C ILE A 2 -12.23 0.98 8.97
N ILE A 3 -11.15 1.46 8.40
CA ILE A 3 -10.95 2.87 8.06
C ILE A 3 -11.00 3.02 6.54
N GLN A 4 -11.82 3.97 6.07
CA GLN A 4 -11.81 4.36 4.66
C GLN A 4 -10.67 5.34 4.43
N PRO A 5 -9.71 5.03 3.55
CA PRO A 5 -8.62 5.95 3.28
C PRO A 5 -9.11 7.17 2.51
N MET A 6 -8.49 8.31 2.80
CA MET A 6 -8.75 9.53 2.05
C MET A 6 -8.15 9.41 0.66
N LEU A 7 -8.92 9.82 -0.35
CA LEU A 7 -8.47 9.78 -1.74
C LEU A 7 -7.99 11.16 -2.17
N ALA A 8 -6.96 11.17 -3.00
CA ALA A 8 -6.43 12.40 -3.58
C ALA A 8 -7.32 12.88 -4.73
N GLU A 9 -7.34 14.19 -4.93
CA GLU A 9 -7.93 14.79 -6.12
C GLU A 9 -6.87 15.04 -7.17
N LYS A 10 -7.26 14.90 -8.46
CA LYS A 10 -6.35 15.20 -9.55
C LYS A 10 -6.30 16.70 -9.80
N ALA A 11 -5.10 17.26 -9.90
CA ALA A 11 -4.91 18.56 -10.48
C ALA A 11 -5.01 18.47 -12.01
N ARG A 12 -5.49 19.54 -12.65
CA ARG A 12 -5.60 19.57 -14.12
C ARG A 12 -4.25 19.56 -14.81
N GLU A 13 -3.28 20.23 -14.21
CA GLU A 13 -1.93 20.43 -14.74
C GLU A 13 -0.92 20.32 -13.60
N PRO A 14 0.34 19.95 -13.90
CA PRO A 14 1.41 20.09 -12.93
C PRO A 14 1.53 21.54 -12.48
N PHE A 15 1.83 21.74 -11.22
CA PHE A 15 1.97 23.08 -10.68
C PHE A 15 3.10 23.12 -9.65
N ASP A 16 3.59 24.33 -9.39
CA ASP A 16 4.53 24.60 -8.32
C ASP A 16 3.94 25.66 -7.42
N SER A 17 4.00 25.44 -6.11
CA SER A 17 3.40 26.35 -5.16
C SER A 17 4.12 26.27 -3.82
N PRO A 18 4.43 27.43 -3.20
CA PRO A 18 5.05 27.43 -1.86
C PRO A 18 4.11 26.90 -0.78
N GLY A 19 2.81 26.79 -1.05
CA GLY A 19 1.83 26.26 -0.11
C GLY A 19 1.64 24.75 -0.18
N HIS A 20 2.43 24.03 -1.00
CA HIS A 20 2.30 22.60 -1.18
C HIS A 20 3.63 21.87 -1.00
N LEU A 21 3.56 20.67 -0.46
CA LEU A 21 4.67 19.73 -0.42
C LEU A 21 4.57 18.79 -1.61
N PHE A 22 5.71 18.46 -2.19
CA PHE A 22 5.79 17.57 -3.34
C PHE A 22 6.56 16.32 -2.97
N GLU A 23 6.00 15.17 -3.32
CA GLU A 23 6.57 13.86 -3.01
C GLU A 23 6.69 13.03 -4.27
N VAL A 24 7.58 12.04 -4.22
CA VAL A 24 7.63 11.02 -5.28
C VAL A 24 6.35 10.22 -5.25
N LYS A 25 5.70 10.07 -6.40
CA LYS A 25 4.52 9.25 -6.52
C LYS A 25 4.93 7.79 -6.68
N TYR A 26 4.56 6.96 -5.72
CA TYR A 26 4.76 5.52 -5.84
C TYR A 26 3.77 4.92 -6.84
N ASP A 27 4.28 4.08 -7.72
CA ASP A 27 3.47 3.42 -8.76
C ASP A 27 2.99 2.07 -8.22
N GLY A 28 1.90 2.10 -7.48
CA GLY A 28 1.40 0.95 -6.77
C GLY A 28 -0.11 1.00 -6.53
N ALA A 29 -0.55 0.23 -5.55
CA ALA A 29 -1.95 0.15 -5.16
C ALA A 29 -2.13 0.57 -3.71
N ARG A 30 -3.11 1.42 -3.45
CA ARG A 30 -3.45 1.87 -2.11
C ARG A 30 -3.83 0.68 -1.23
N CYS A 31 -3.27 0.62 -0.04
CA CYS A 31 -3.55 -0.45 0.90
C CYS A 31 -3.53 0.07 2.33
N VAL A 32 -4.47 -0.40 3.13
CA VAL A 32 -4.46 -0.16 4.58
C VAL A 32 -4.11 -1.47 5.26
N ALA A 33 -3.06 -1.45 6.08
CA ALA A 33 -2.62 -2.61 6.84
C ALA A 33 -3.06 -2.46 8.30
N TYR A 34 -3.79 -3.45 8.78
CA TYR A 34 -4.22 -3.53 10.17
C TYR A 34 -3.33 -4.54 10.87
N VAL A 35 -2.52 -4.07 11.80
CA VAL A 35 -1.57 -4.91 12.55
C VAL A 35 -2.07 -5.04 13.98
N SER A 36 -2.26 -6.27 14.43
CA SER A 36 -2.73 -6.57 15.77
C SER A 36 -2.20 -7.93 16.20
N ASP A 37 -1.55 -7.99 17.37
CA ASP A 37 -1.06 -9.22 17.99
C ASP A 37 -0.26 -10.13 17.05
N GLY A 38 0.64 -9.55 16.27
CA GLY A 38 1.50 -10.29 15.35
C GLY A 38 0.82 -10.74 14.07
N ARG A 39 -0.37 -10.24 13.79
CA ARG A 39 -1.11 -10.53 12.56
C ARG A 39 -1.30 -9.25 11.74
N VAL A 40 -1.27 -9.42 10.44
CA VAL A 40 -1.44 -8.31 9.49
C VAL A 40 -2.60 -8.62 8.57
N LYS A 41 -3.55 -7.71 8.47
CA LYS A 41 -4.66 -7.77 7.53
C LYS A 41 -4.50 -6.63 6.52
N LEU A 42 -4.55 -6.96 5.24
CA LEU A 42 -4.34 -6.00 4.16
C LEU A 42 -5.65 -5.79 3.41
N LEU A 43 -6.14 -4.56 3.41
CA LEU A 43 -7.36 -4.21 2.68
C LEU A 43 -7.07 -3.16 1.61
N ALA A 44 -7.54 -3.45 0.40
CA ALA A 44 -7.51 -2.47 -0.69
C ALA A 44 -8.51 -1.34 -0.44
N ARG A 45 -8.40 -0.29 -1.24
CA ARG A 45 -9.32 0.85 -1.21
C ARG A 45 -10.79 0.43 -1.31
N SER A 46 -11.06 -0.59 -2.11
CA SER A 46 -12.40 -1.15 -2.32
C SER A 46 -12.90 -2.00 -1.15
N GLY A 47 -12.03 -2.30 -0.19
CA GLY A 47 -12.33 -3.24 0.90
C GLY A 47 -11.93 -4.68 0.60
N THR A 48 -11.41 -4.96 -0.59
CA THR A 48 -10.96 -6.31 -0.94
C THR A 48 -9.79 -6.71 -0.05
N ASP A 49 -9.86 -7.92 0.49
CA ASP A 49 -8.82 -8.47 1.38
C ASP A 49 -7.73 -9.12 0.55
N HIS A 50 -6.52 -8.61 0.67
CA HIS A 50 -5.33 -9.12 -0.03
C HIS A 50 -4.33 -9.77 0.92
N THR A 51 -4.74 -10.11 2.13
CA THR A 51 -3.84 -10.69 3.13
C THR A 51 -3.14 -11.95 2.60
N ALA A 52 -3.90 -12.85 1.99
CA ALA A 52 -3.33 -14.10 1.47
C ALA A 52 -2.51 -13.90 0.18
N THR A 53 -2.74 -12.79 -0.52
CA THR A 53 -2.00 -12.47 -1.75
C THR A 53 -0.56 -12.08 -1.46
N PHE A 54 -0.31 -11.47 -0.31
CA PHE A 54 1.01 -10.96 0.08
C PHE A 54 1.45 -11.54 1.43
N PRO A 55 1.70 -12.86 1.50
CA PRO A 55 2.05 -13.50 2.78
C PRO A 55 3.35 -12.98 3.38
N GLU A 56 4.27 -12.48 2.56
CA GLU A 56 5.52 -11.90 3.04
C GLU A 56 5.31 -10.66 3.92
N LEU A 57 4.18 -9.96 3.77
CA LEU A 57 3.89 -8.79 4.57
C LEU A 57 3.43 -9.11 6.00
N GLN A 58 3.23 -10.40 6.32
CA GLN A 58 2.94 -10.79 7.70
C GLN A 58 4.10 -10.48 8.65
N ASP A 59 5.31 -10.34 8.13
CA ASP A 59 6.49 -10.07 8.96
C ASP A 59 6.69 -8.59 9.31
N ILE A 60 5.89 -7.68 8.75
CA ILE A 60 6.08 -6.24 9.01
C ILE A 60 5.86 -5.88 10.47
N HIS A 61 5.06 -6.66 11.21
CA HIS A 61 4.83 -6.40 12.64
C HIS A 61 6.12 -6.42 13.47
N ARG A 62 7.15 -7.15 13.01
CA ARG A 62 8.44 -7.24 13.69
C ARG A 62 9.25 -5.97 13.60
N GLN A 63 8.93 -5.10 12.65
CA GLN A 63 9.61 -3.82 12.45
C GLN A 63 8.92 -2.66 13.14
N LEU A 64 7.81 -2.93 13.83
CA LEU A 64 6.99 -1.90 14.48
C LEU A 64 7.15 -1.94 15.97
N ASN A 65 7.18 -0.77 16.60
CA ASN A 65 7.25 -0.62 18.06
C ASN A 65 5.86 -0.55 18.69
N ALA A 66 4.88 -1.21 18.08
CA ALA A 66 3.52 -1.22 18.58
C ALA A 66 2.89 -2.57 18.32
N THR A 67 1.99 -3.00 19.20
CA THR A 67 1.23 -4.25 19.04
C THR A 67 -0.02 -4.06 18.22
N GLU A 68 -0.55 -2.84 18.20
CA GLU A 68 -1.73 -2.48 17.40
C GLU A 68 -1.45 -1.20 16.64
N VAL A 69 -1.58 -1.26 15.33
CA VAL A 69 -1.34 -0.10 14.46
C VAL A 69 -2.09 -0.25 13.15
N VAL A 70 -2.49 0.87 12.59
CA VAL A 70 -3.08 0.94 11.25
C VAL A 70 -2.12 1.74 10.39
N LEU A 71 -1.66 1.14 9.29
CA LEU A 71 -0.77 1.78 8.33
C LEU A 71 -1.52 2.03 7.03
N ASP A 72 -1.50 3.27 6.58
CA ASP A 72 -2.04 3.66 5.28
C ASP A 72 -0.87 3.87 4.32
N GLY A 73 -0.86 3.15 3.22
CA GLY A 73 0.28 3.21 2.31
C GLY A 73 -0.02 2.66 0.93
N GLU A 74 1.05 2.42 0.20
CA GLU A 74 1.00 1.86 -1.14
C GLU A 74 1.73 0.53 -1.19
N LEU A 75 1.10 -0.46 -1.82
CA LEU A 75 1.79 -1.69 -2.20
C LEU A 75 2.52 -1.45 -3.51
N VAL A 76 3.81 -1.77 -3.53
CA VAL A 76 4.64 -1.61 -4.72
C VAL A 76 5.44 -2.87 -4.96
N VAL A 77 5.79 -3.11 -6.22
CA VAL A 77 6.80 -4.10 -6.59
C VAL A 77 8.01 -3.34 -7.10
N GLU A 78 9.12 -3.47 -6.39
CA GLU A 78 10.35 -2.81 -6.80
C GLU A 78 11.06 -3.61 -7.90
N ALA A 79 11.47 -2.91 -8.94
CA ALA A 79 12.41 -3.43 -9.92
C ALA A 79 13.85 -3.27 -9.40
N GLY A 80 14.78 -4.05 -9.96
CA GLY A 80 16.16 -4.05 -9.47
C GLY A 80 16.90 -2.71 -9.61
N ASP A 81 16.37 -1.78 -10.39
CA ASP A 81 16.93 -0.43 -10.59
C ASP A 81 16.32 0.64 -9.68
N GLY A 82 15.46 0.24 -8.73
CA GLY A 82 14.78 1.15 -7.81
C GLY A 82 13.47 1.71 -8.33
N THR A 83 13.08 1.39 -9.56
CA THR A 83 11.77 1.78 -10.09
C THR A 83 10.68 0.80 -9.64
N HIS A 84 9.42 1.15 -9.87
CA HIS A 84 8.29 0.31 -9.49
C HIS A 84 7.71 -0.38 -10.72
N ASN A 85 7.39 -1.68 -10.58
CA ASN A 85 6.75 -2.47 -11.62
C ASN A 85 5.27 -2.66 -11.30
N PHE A 86 4.45 -1.74 -11.77
CA PHE A 86 3.01 -1.76 -11.53
C PHE A 86 2.32 -2.96 -12.19
N GLN A 87 2.79 -3.39 -13.37
CA GLN A 87 2.20 -4.54 -14.06
C GLN A 87 2.40 -5.84 -13.30
N ALA A 88 3.56 -6.03 -12.69
CA ALA A 88 3.82 -7.19 -11.84
C ALA A 88 2.91 -7.19 -10.62
N LEU A 89 2.70 -6.03 -10.02
CA LEU A 89 1.77 -5.87 -8.90
C LEU A 89 0.34 -6.21 -9.32
N GLN A 90 -0.12 -5.66 -10.44
CA GLN A 90 -1.46 -5.90 -10.96
C GLN A 90 -1.70 -7.37 -11.28
N SER A 91 -0.73 -8.04 -11.88
CA SER A 91 -0.83 -9.47 -12.16
C SER A 91 -1.02 -10.28 -10.89
N ARG A 92 -0.29 -9.93 -9.84
CA ARG A 92 -0.38 -10.61 -8.56
C ARG A 92 -1.73 -10.38 -7.88
N ILE A 93 -2.20 -9.15 -7.88
CA ILE A 93 -3.51 -8.78 -7.33
C ILE A 93 -4.62 -9.52 -8.10
N HIS A 94 -4.53 -9.57 -9.42
CA HIS A 94 -5.52 -10.21 -10.27
C HIS A 94 -5.64 -11.71 -9.99
N ARG A 95 -4.54 -12.38 -9.78
CA ARG A 95 -4.52 -13.82 -9.45
C ARG A 95 -4.95 -14.07 -8.01
N MET A 96 -4.82 -13.06 -7.15
CA MET A 96 -5.05 -13.16 -5.71
C MET A 96 -4.25 -14.28 -5.05
N LYS A 97 -3.05 -14.55 -5.60
CA LYS A 97 -2.15 -15.61 -5.15
C LYS A 97 -0.74 -15.07 -5.03
N PRO A 98 0.07 -15.58 -4.11
CA PRO A 98 1.49 -15.25 -4.08
C PRO A 98 2.18 -15.75 -5.35
N LEU A 99 3.28 -15.11 -5.67
CA LEU A 99 4.12 -15.54 -6.80
C LEU A 99 4.85 -16.84 -6.48
#